data_a87515f9f39e29ed0837728648c9ce70
#
_entry.id   a87515f9f39e29ed0837728648c9ce70
#
_cell.length_a   1.000
_cell.length_b   1.000
_cell.length_c   1.000
_cell.angle_alpha   90.00
_cell.angle_beta   90.00
_cell.angle_gamma   90.00
#
_symmetry.space_group_name_H-M   'P 1'
#
loop_
_entity.id
_entity.type
_entity.pdbx_description
1 polymer ?
#
loop_
_entity_poly.entity_id
_entity_poly.type
_entity_poly.pdbx_seq_one_letter_code
_entity_poly.pdbx_strand_id
1 'polypeptide(L)'
;MEIDCTKDGKNIYFACREKAAKYNDLLNSRERAAELLGISTSTLATHELGVTKNVPPDTVVMMSDLYKTPELRSYYCKHECPIGRNLPLATQVSGLQGITVKILNSLDEDGVRAMKKQLMIIAEDGEITEDGEITEDEQKEFDGIVKKLEVLATAISELRMLAEKFQR
;
A
#
# COMPACT_ATOMS: atom_id res chain seq x y z
N MET A 1 -7.41 6.35 -15.39
CA MET A 1 -7.28 5.01 -16.02
C MET A 1 -6.63 4.13 -14.96
N GLU A 2 -7.43 3.27 -14.32
CA GLU A 2 -6.99 2.45 -13.20
C GLU A 2 -5.96 1.41 -13.66
N ILE A 3 -4.80 1.42 -12.99
CA ILE A 3 -3.75 0.44 -13.23
C ILE A 3 -3.95 -0.71 -12.25
N ASP A 4 -4.85 -1.61 -12.56
CA ASP A 4 -4.98 -2.86 -11.83
C ASP A 4 -4.03 -3.90 -12.45
N CYS A 5 -2.85 -4.06 -11.86
CA CYS A 5 -1.85 -5.02 -12.29
C CYS A 5 -2.17 -6.46 -11.84
N THR A 6 -3.22 -6.67 -11.05
CA THR A 6 -3.49 -7.96 -10.39
C THR A 6 -4.58 -8.80 -11.06
N LYS A 7 -5.35 -8.24 -12.01
CA LYS A 7 -6.55 -8.91 -12.56
C LYS A 7 -6.28 -10.06 -13.54
N ASP A 8 -5.09 -10.15 -14.14
CA ASP A 8 -4.85 -11.10 -15.25
C ASP A 8 -4.11 -12.38 -14.84
N GLY A 9 -3.96 -12.66 -13.55
CA GLY A 9 -3.18 -13.84 -13.09
C GLY A 9 -1.68 -13.78 -13.43
N LYS A 10 -1.21 -12.66 -13.98
CA LYS A 10 0.19 -12.40 -14.28
C LYS A 10 0.92 -11.91 -13.03
N ASN A 11 2.21 -12.21 -12.95
CA ASN A 11 3.05 -11.64 -11.91
C ASN A 11 3.05 -10.11 -11.98
N ILE A 12 2.98 -9.44 -10.83
CA ILE A 12 2.85 -7.97 -10.72
C ILE A 12 3.99 -7.23 -11.42
N TYR A 13 5.24 -7.71 -11.30
CA TYR A 13 6.42 -7.08 -11.90
C TYR A 13 6.34 -7.08 -13.42
N PHE A 14 5.92 -8.22 -14.00
CA PHE A 14 5.68 -8.34 -15.44
C PHE A 14 4.53 -7.44 -15.90
N ALA A 15 3.41 -7.47 -15.20
CA ALA A 15 2.24 -6.68 -15.54
C ALA A 15 2.52 -5.17 -15.49
N CYS A 16 3.32 -4.70 -14.52
CA CYS A 16 3.73 -3.29 -14.43
C CYS A 16 4.63 -2.90 -15.61
N ARG A 17 5.60 -3.73 -15.99
CA ARG A 17 6.44 -3.45 -17.16
C ARG A 17 5.63 -3.42 -18.45
N GLU A 18 4.77 -4.42 -18.68
CA GLU A 18 3.91 -4.49 -19.87
C GLU A 18 3.00 -3.26 -20.02
N LYS A 19 2.49 -2.73 -18.91
CA LYS A 19 1.71 -1.49 -18.91
C LYS A 19 2.57 -0.26 -19.20
N ALA A 20 3.74 -0.17 -18.57
CA ALA A 20 4.67 0.92 -18.81
C ALA A 20 5.19 0.94 -20.26
N ALA A 21 5.29 -0.22 -20.88
CA ALA A 21 5.66 -0.36 -22.29
C ALA A 21 4.70 0.37 -23.25
N LYS A 22 3.45 0.60 -22.85
CA LYS A 22 2.50 1.40 -23.65
C LYS A 22 2.89 2.88 -23.78
N TYR A 23 3.75 3.36 -22.90
CA TYR A 23 4.20 4.77 -22.86
C TYR A 23 5.70 4.91 -23.05
N ASN A 24 6.45 3.79 -23.00
CA ASN A 24 7.88 3.74 -23.19
C ASN A 24 8.26 2.46 -23.92
N ASP A 25 8.49 2.55 -25.23
CA ASP A 25 8.80 1.42 -26.11
C ASP A 25 10.04 0.62 -25.68
N LEU A 26 10.99 1.23 -24.97
CA LEU A 26 12.18 0.53 -24.45
C LEU A 26 11.80 -0.58 -23.47
N LEU A 27 10.65 -0.48 -22.82
CA LEU A 27 10.16 -1.47 -21.85
C LEU A 27 9.45 -2.67 -22.50
N ASN A 28 9.24 -2.66 -23.83
CA ASN A 28 8.76 -3.82 -24.55
C ASN A 28 9.77 -4.98 -24.51
N SER A 29 11.08 -4.66 -24.58
CA SER A 29 12.15 -5.65 -24.47
C SER A 29 12.56 -5.83 -23.01
N ARG A 30 12.62 -7.10 -22.53
CA ARG A 30 13.13 -7.43 -21.20
C ARG A 30 14.61 -7.08 -21.06
N GLU A 31 15.38 -7.23 -22.14
CA GLU A 31 16.81 -6.89 -22.18
C GLU A 31 17.02 -5.39 -21.91
N ARG A 32 16.27 -4.55 -22.58
CA ARG A 32 16.34 -3.09 -22.40
C ARG A 32 15.83 -2.66 -21.01
N ALA A 33 14.76 -3.27 -20.54
CA ALA A 33 14.27 -2.98 -19.18
C ALA A 33 15.30 -3.39 -18.11
N ALA A 34 15.95 -4.53 -18.26
CA ALA A 34 17.01 -5.00 -17.35
C ALA A 34 18.23 -4.07 -17.38
N GLU A 35 18.66 -3.61 -18.56
CA GLU A 35 19.72 -2.62 -18.72
C GLU A 35 19.39 -1.32 -17.97
N LEU A 36 18.18 -0.78 -18.14
CA LEU A 36 17.72 0.44 -17.44
C LEU A 36 17.64 0.26 -15.92
N LEU A 37 17.36 -0.96 -15.45
CA LEU A 37 17.33 -1.32 -14.04
C LEU A 37 18.71 -1.68 -13.46
N GLY A 38 19.75 -1.76 -14.30
CA GLY A 38 21.09 -2.16 -13.86
C GLY A 38 21.19 -3.61 -13.36
N ILE A 39 20.30 -4.50 -13.82
CA ILE A 39 20.26 -5.93 -13.44
C ILE A 39 20.41 -6.80 -14.69
N SER A 40 20.70 -8.10 -14.50
CA SER A 40 20.75 -9.03 -15.63
C SER A 40 19.36 -9.34 -16.16
N THR A 41 19.26 -9.65 -17.46
CA THR A 41 18.00 -10.09 -18.10
C THR A 41 17.44 -11.35 -17.44
N SER A 42 18.30 -12.27 -17.01
CA SER A 42 17.89 -13.48 -16.29
C SER A 42 17.33 -13.16 -14.91
N THR A 43 17.91 -12.19 -14.20
CA THR A 43 17.38 -11.70 -12.90
C THR A 43 15.98 -11.10 -13.08
N LEU A 44 15.81 -10.22 -14.06
CA LEU A 44 14.49 -9.65 -14.35
C LEU A 44 13.49 -10.74 -14.71
N ALA A 45 13.89 -11.72 -15.53
CA ALA A 45 13.03 -12.84 -15.90
C ALA A 45 12.56 -13.65 -14.67
N THR A 46 13.46 -13.95 -13.72
CA THR A 46 13.08 -14.69 -12.49
C THR A 46 12.11 -13.90 -11.60
N HIS A 47 12.23 -12.57 -11.56
CA HIS A 47 11.29 -11.69 -10.85
C HIS A 47 9.91 -11.71 -11.52
N GLU A 48 9.88 -11.52 -12.84
CA GLU A 48 8.64 -11.48 -13.63
C GLU A 48 7.91 -12.83 -13.69
N LEU A 49 8.63 -13.94 -13.59
CA LEU A 49 8.06 -15.29 -13.55
C LEU A 49 7.63 -15.72 -12.13
N GLY A 50 7.92 -14.91 -11.11
CA GLY A 50 7.61 -15.26 -9.73
C GLY A 50 8.47 -16.40 -9.17
N VAL A 51 9.59 -16.70 -9.80
CA VAL A 51 10.56 -17.72 -9.33
C VAL A 51 11.34 -17.21 -8.12
N THR A 52 11.61 -15.90 -8.09
CA THR A 52 12.26 -15.24 -6.95
C THR A 52 11.26 -15.11 -5.80
N LYS A 53 11.57 -15.69 -4.65
CA LYS A 53 10.69 -15.66 -3.47
C LYS A 53 10.50 -14.24 -2.93
N ASN A 54 11.58 -13.46 -2.86
CA ASN A 54 11.54 -12.06 -2.44
C ASN A 54 12.42 -11.24 -3.39
N VAL A 55 11.83 -10.27 -4.06
CA VAL A 55 12.60 -9.32 -4.90
C VAL A 55 13.32 -8.33 -3.97
N PRO A 56 14.59 -7.96 -4.22
CA PRO A 56 15.27 -6.98 -3.39
C PRO A 56 14.51 -5.64 -3.36
N PRO A 57 14.31 -5.01 -2.17
CA PRO A 57 13.55 -3.78 -2.04
C PRO A 57 14.05 -2.65 -2.95
N ASP A 58 15.36 -2.50 -3.09
CA ASP A 58 15.97 -1.49 -3.97
C ASP A 58 15.57 -1.71 -5.44
N THR A 59 15.53 -2.97 -5.88
CA THR A 59 15.07 -3.33 -7.22
C THR A 59 13.59 -2.98 -7.41
N VAL A 60 12.76 -3.21 -6.39
CA VAL A 60 11.33 -2.85 -6.43
C VAL A 60 11.16 -1.34 -6.55
N VAL A 61 11.95 -0.55 -5.82
CA VAL A 61 11.94 0.92 -5.91
C VAL A 61 12.33 1.37 -7.32
N MET A 62 13.45 0.85 -7.87
CA MET A 62 13.88 1.16 -9.24
C MET A 62 12.81 0.78 -10.29
N MET A 63 12.19 -0.40 -10.15
CA MET A 63 11.09 -0.81 -11.03
C MET A 63 9.89 0.14 -10.91
N SER A 64 9.50 0.50 -9.68
CA SER A 64 8.39 1.42 -9.43
C SER A 64 8.63 2.79 -10.11
N ASP A 65 9.85 3.29 -10.04
CA ASP A 65 10.23 4.57 -10.62
C ASP A 65 10.33 4.52 -12.14
N LEU A 66 10.95 3.46 -12.68
CA LEU A 66 11.08 3.25 -14.12
C LEU A 66 9.71 3.02 -14.80
N TYR A 67 8.85 2.23 -14.18
CA TYR A 67 7.53 1.89 -14.71
C TYR A 67 6.46 2.94 -14.40
N LYS A 68 6.80 3.98 -13.60
CA LYS A 68 5.84 5.00 -13.13
C LYS A 68 4.64 4.40 -12.40
N THR A 69 4.90 3.38 -11.59
CA THR A 69 3.87 2.60 -10.89
C THR A 69 4.16 2.57 -9.38
N PRO A 70 3.79 3.64 -8.63
CA PRO A 70 4.03 3.71 -7.17
C PRO A 70 3.32 2.58 -6.40
N GLU A 71 2.23 2.03 -6.93
CA GLU A 71 1.52 0.89 -6.36
C GLU A 71 2.40 -0.35 -6.19
N LEU A 72 3.45 -0.50 -7.00
CA LEU A 72 4.37 -1.63 -6.91
C LEU A 72 5.09 -1.69 -5.57
N ARG A 73 5.48 -0.53 -5.02
CA ARG A 73 6.10 -0.44 -3.68
C ARG A 73 5.15 -0.86 -2.58
N SER A 74 3.91 -0.36 -2.64
CA SER A 74 2.88 -0.72 -1.66
C SER A 74 2.50 -2.19 -1.75
N TYR A 75 2.41 -2.73 -2.96
CA TYR A 75 2.18 -4.15 -3.19
C TYR A 75 3.28 -5.01 -2.55
N TYR A 76 4.55 -4.68 -2.83
CA TYR A 76 5.70 -5.37 -2.23
C TYR A 76 5.62 -5.35 -0.69
N CYS A 77 5.42 -4.17 -0.11
CA CYS A 77 5.31 -4.04 1.35
C CYS A 77 4.17 -4.89 1.92
N LYS A 78 3.02 -4.94 1.24
CA LYS A 78 1.85 -5.67 1.73
C LYS A 78 1.94 -7.18 1.57
N HIS A 79 2.58 -7.68 0.51
CA HIS A 79 2.55 -9.10 0.13
C HIS A 79 3.87 -9.83 0.32
N GLU A 80 5.00 -9.16 0.11
CA GLU A 80 6.31 -9.79 0.13
C GLU A 80 7.15 -9.42 1.37
N CYS A 81 7.04 -8.16 1.85
CA CYS A 81 7.81 -7.70 3.01
C CYS A 81 7.16 -8.15 4.32
N PRO A 82 7.86 -8.94 5.18
CA PRO A 82 7.30 -9.37 6.45
C PRO A 82 6.91 -8.20 7.38
N ILE A 83 7.66 -7.09 7.34
CA ILE A 83 7.40 -5.91 8.17
C ILE A 83 6.20 -5.13 7.63
N GLY A 84 6.08 -5.02 6.31
CA GLY A 84 5.04 -4.21 5.66
C GLY A 84 3.64 -4.82 5.68
N ARG A 85 3.52 -6.13 5.92
CA ARG A 85 2.22 -6.84 5.87
C ARG A 85 1.17 -6.28 6.81
N ASN A 86 1.58 -5.79 7.96
CA ASN A 86 0.69 -5.24 8.99
C ASN A 86 0.47 -3.73 8.84
N LEU A 87 1.10 -3.07 7.87
CA LEU A 87 0.90 -1.65 7.65
C LEU A 87 -0.40 -1.39 6.85
N PRO A 88 -1.15 -0.32 7.19
CA PRO A 88 -2.37 0.06 6.48
C PRO A 88 -2.02 0.74 5.14
N LEU A 89 -1.51 -0.04 4.19
CA LEU A 89 -1.09 0.41 2.87
C LEU A 89 -2.13 0.05 1.81
N ALA A 90 -2.45 1.02 0.96
CA ALA A 90 -3.25 0.76 -0.24
C ALA A 90 -2.37 0.16 -1.34
N THR A 91 -2.85 -0.89 -1.99
CA THR A 91 -2.18 -1.55 -3.12
C THR A 91 -2.76 -1.14 -4.48
N GLN A 92 -3.85 -0.40 -4.46
CA GLN A 92 -4.55 0.11 -5.64
C GLN A 92 -4.92 1.57 -5.41
N VAL A 93 -5.04 2.34 -6.48
CA VAL A 93 -5.48 3.73 -6.44
C VAL A 93 -6.85 3.82 -7.11
N SER A 94 -7.87 4.15 -6.33
CA SER A 94 -9.15 4.57 -6.87
C SER A 94 -9.08 6.03 -7.37
N GLY A 95 -10.07 6.45 -8.15
CA GLY A 95 -10.12 7.85 -8.56
C GLY A 95 -10.27 8.81 -7.36
N LEU A 96 -9.87 10.08 -7.54
CA LEU A 96 -9.91 11.10 -6.49
C LEU A 96 -11.26 11.15 -5.75
N GLN A 97 -12.38 11.01 -6.48
CA GLN A 97 -13.71 10.96 -5.88
C GLN A 97 -13.87 9.81 -4.87
N GLY A 98 -13.43 8.61 -5.24
CA GLY A 98 -13.50 7.44 -4.34
C GLY A 98 -12.65 7.63 -3.08
N ILE A 99 -11.44 8.18 -3.22
CA ILE A 99 -10.56 8.49 -2.10
C ILE A 99 -11.20 9.55 -1.20
N THR A 100 -11.77 10.62 -1.79
CA THR A 100 -12.45 11.68 -1.05
C THR A 100 -13.59 11.13 -0.20
N VAL A 101 -14.44 10.27 -0.78
CA VAL A 101 -15.55 9.65 -0.04
C VAL A 101 -15.04 8.80 1.12
N LYS A 102 -13.98 8.01 0.92
CA LYS A 102 -13.37 7.20 2.00
C LYS A 102 -12.88 8.08 3.15
N ILE A 103 -12.18 9.18 2.83
CA ILE A 103 -11.66 10.12 3.83
C ILE A 103 -12.81 10.80 4.58
N LEU A 104 -13.81 11.34 3.86
CA LEU A 104 -14.93 12.03 4.49
C LEU A 104 -15.75 11.10 5.39
N ASN A 105 -16.00 9.85 4.96
CA ASN A 105 -16.68 8.85 5.79
C ASN A 105 -15.87 8.45 7.03
N SER A 106 -14.53 8.49 6.94
CA SER A 106 -13.66 8.18 8.08
C SER A 106 -13.52 9.35 9.06
N LEU A 107 -13.82 10.57 8.61
CA LEU A 107 -13.74 11.82 9.37
C LEU A 107 -15.15 12.42 9.65
N ASP A 108 -16.20 11.61 9.63
CA ASP A 108 -17.53 12.09 9.98
C ASP A 108 -17.52 12.67 11.42
N GLU A 109 -18.26 13.76 11.63
CA GLU A 109 -18.15 14.54 12.87
C GLU A 109 -18.53 13.73 14.11
N ASP A 110 -19.57 12.92 14.02
CA ASP A 110 -20.03 12.10 15.15
C ASP A 110 -19.08 10.96 15.45
N GLY A 111 -18.54 10.30 14.41
CA GLY A 111 -17.54 9.25 14.54
C GLY A 111 -16.22 9.74 15.14
N VAL A 112 -15.74 10.90 14.71
CA VAL A 112 -14.53 11.54 15.28
C VAL A 112 -14.76 11.97 16.72
N ARG A 113 -15.92 12.53 17.04
CA ARG A 113 -16.28 12.93 18.40
C ARG A 113 -16.37 11.71 19.34
N ALA A 114 -17.00 10.63 18.89
CA ALA A 114 -17.09 9.39 19.65
C ALA A 114 -15.71 8.79 19.90
N MET A 115 -14.88 8.68 18.85
CA MET A 115 -13.51 8.16 18.95
C MET A 115 -12.65 9.00 19.92
N LYS A 116 -12.72 10.34 19.83
CA LYS A 116 -12.01 11.24 20.74
C LYS A 116 -12.44 11.02 22.20
N LYS A 117 -13.76 10.88 22.44
CA LYS A 117 -14.28 10.63 23.79
C LYS A 117 -13.77 9.29 24.34
N GLN A 118 -13.81 8.23 23.55
CA GLN A 118 -13.32 6.90 23.94
C GLN A 118 -11.82 6.92 24.25
N LEU A 119 -11.00 7.55 23.38
CA LEU A 119 -9.56 7.68 23.62
C LEU A 119 -9.25 8.49 24.89
N MET A 120 -10.06 9.53 25.20
CA MET A 120 -9.88 10.29 26.45
C MET A 120 -10.21 9.44 27.68
N ILE A 121 -11.29 8.64 27.63
CA ILE A 121 -11.65 7.73 28.72
C ILE A 121 -10.50 6.73 28.94
N ILE A 122 -10.04 6.04 27.92
CA ILE A 122 -8.92 5.08 28.01
C ILE A 122 -7.64 5.76 28.54
N ALA A 123 -7.39 7.03 28.18
CA ALA A 123 -6.21 7.77 28.62
C ALA A 123 -6.34 8.33 30.04
N GLU A 124 -7.56 8.71 30.51
CA GLU A 124 -7.82 9.27 31.82
C GLU A 124 -7.93 8.18 32.88
N ASP A 125 -8.54 7.06 32.56
CA ASP A 125 -8.65 5.91 33.44
C ASP A 125 -7.27 5.34 33.81
N GLY A 126 -6.21 5.70 33.03
CA GLY A 126 -4.77 5.51 33.37
C GLY A 126 -4.42 4.11 33.89
N GLU A 127 -5.45 3.44 34.27
CA GLU A 127 -5.54 2.09 34.68
C GLU A 127 -5.70 1.18 33.43
N ILE A 128 -4.61 1.11 32.75
CA ILE A 128 -4.07 -0.27 32.65
C ILE A 128 -4.06 -0.71 34.10
N THR A 129 -5.06 -1.52 34.48
CA THR A 129 -5.26 -1.99 35.87
C THR A 129 -3.91 -2.23 36.52
N GLU A 130 -3.79 -2.05 37.87
CA GLU A 130 -2.52 -2.24 38.61
C GLU A 130 -1.82 -3.58 38.24
N ASP A 131 -2.52 -4.50 37.62
CA ASP A 131 -2.07 -5.78 37.05
C ASP A 131 -1.78 -5.79 35.55
N GLY A 132 -2.05 -4.68 34.83
CA GLY A 132 -1.74 -4.54 33.38
C GLY A 132 -2.69 -5.28 32.42
N GLU A 133 -3.83 -5.73 32.87
CA GLU A 133 -4.82 -6.45 32.06
C GLU A 133 -5.92 -5.50 31.55
N ILE A 134 -6.01 -5.36 30.21
CA ILE A 134 -7.11 -4.68 29.52
C ILE A 134 -8.33 -5.61 29.55
N THR A 135 -9.50 -5.11 29.98
CA THR A 135 -10.72 -5.90 29.93
C THR A 135 -11.14 -6.25 28.51
N GLU A 136 -11.90 -7.34 28.33
CA GLU A 136 -12.35 -7.75 27.00
C GLU A 136 -13.21 -6.67 26.28
N ASP A 137 -13.93 -5.85 27.00
CA ASP A 137 -14.78 -4.80 26.45
C ASP A 137 -13.94 -3.58 26.03
N GLU A 138 -12.96 -3.17 26.84
CA GLU A 138 -11.98 -2.13 26.49
C GLU A 138 -11.14 -2.54 25.27
N GLN A 139 -10.71 -3.80 25.18
CA GLN A 139 -10.01 -4.32 24.03
C GLN A 139 -10.86 -4.20 22.75
N LYS A 140 -12.15 -4.54 22.80
CA LYS A 140 -13.06 -4.41 21.65
C LYS A 140 -13.26 -2.95 21.22
N GLU A 141 -13.36 -2.03 22.18
CA GLU A 141 -13.49 -0.60 21.89
C GLU A 141 -12.21 -0.07 21.26
N PHE A 142 -11.06 -0.40 21.81
CA PHE A 142 -9.75 -0.03 21.29
C PHE A 142 -9.53 -0.57 19.88
N ASP A 143 -9.81 -1.85 19.63
CA ASP A 143 -9.73 -2.48 18.31
C ASP A 143 -10.65 -1.78 17.31
N GLY A 144 -11.83 -1.34 17.76
CA GLY A 144 -12.76 -0.55 16.93
C GLY A 144 -12.18 0.80 16.50
N ILE A 145 -11.48 1.49 17.40
CA ILE A 145 -10.77 2.75 17.09
C ILE A 145 -9.61 2.51 16.13
N VAL A 146 -8.77 1.51 16.41
CA VAL A 146 -7.64 1.14 15.57
C VAL A 146 -8.12 0.84 14.14
N LYS A 147 -9.17 0.05 14.00
CA LYS A 147 -9.74 -0.30 12.69
C LYS A 147 -10.22 0.92 11.89
N LYS A 148 -10.85 1.90 12.54
CA LYS A 148 -11.25 3.16 11.89
C LYS A 148 -10.04 3.96 11.43
N LEU A 149 -9.00 4.06 12.27
CA LEU A 149 -7.75 4.74 11.93
C LEU A 149 -6.99 4.03 10.79
N GLU A 150 -7.02 2.70 10.72
CA GLU A 150 -6.44 1.94 9.62
C GLU A 150 -7.13 2.22 8.28
N VAL A 151 -8.46 2.36 8.28
CA VAL A 151 -9.21 2.76 7.06
C VAL A 151 -8.77 4.14 6.59
N LEU A 152 -8.66 5.10 7.51
CA LEU A 152 -8.17 6.45 7.19
C LEU A 152 -6.72 6.42 6.69
N ALA A 153 -5.83 5.70 7.37
CA ALA A 153 -4.43 5.58 6.99
C ALA A 153 -4.29 4.95 5.58
N THR A 154 -5.11 3.94 5.27
CA THR A 154 -5.16 3.33 3.93
C THR A 154 -5.61 4.34 2.87
N ALA A 155 -6.64 5.15 3.15
CA ALA A 155 -7.10 6.19 2.24
C ALA A 155 -6.05 7.30 2.03
N ILE A 156 -5.31 7.67 3.08
CA ILE A 156 -4.18 8.61 2.98
C ILE A 156 -3.05 8.01 2.13
N SER A 157 -2.73 6.73 2.31
CA SER A 157 -1.74 6.02 1.48
C SER A 157 -2.13 6.05 0.01
N GLU A 158 -3.40 5.83 -0.30
CA GLU A 158 -3.97 5.88 -1.65
C GLU A 158 -3.86 7.29 -2.26
N LEU A 159 -4.19 8.33 -1.48
CA LEU A 159 -4.08 9.72 -1.91
C LEU A 159 -2.62 10.11 -2.22
N ARG A 160 -1.67 9.66 -1.41
CA ARG A 160 -0.23 9.88 -1.66
C ARG A 160 0.22 9.26 -2.97
N MET A 161 -0.17 8.02 -3.25
CA MET A 161 0.15 7.37 -4.52
C MET A 161 -0.46 8.11 -5.72
N LEU A 162 -1.68 8.62 -5.56
CA LEU A 162 -2.31 9.44 -6.60
C LEU A 162 -1.55 10.75 -6.83
N ALA A 163 -1.13 11.43 -5.75
CA ALA A 163 -0.35 12.66 -5.84
C ALA A 163 1.01 12.44 -6.54
N GLU A 164 1.70 11.34 -6.26
CA GLU A 164 2.94 11.00 -6.94
C GLU A 164 2.77 10.81 -8.46
N LYS A 165 1.62 10.32 -8.91
CA LYS A 165 1.33 10.20 -10.34
C LYS A 165 1.16 11.54 -11.06
N PHE A 166 0.71 12.59 -10.35
CA PHE A 166 0.57 13.93 -10.92
C PHE A 166 1.87 14.74 -10.92
N GLN A 167 2.86 14.35 -10.11
CA GLN A 167 4.16 15.06 -10.02
C GLN A 167 5.19 14.55 -11.03
N ARG A 168 4.90 13.48 -11.74
CA ARG A 168 5.79 12.81 -12.72
C ARG A 168 5.29 12.95 -14.15
#